data_4ab7315bf3594cf05d4eb1ddd6d26284
#
_entry.id   4ab7315bf3594cf05d4eb1ddd6d26284
#
_cell.length_a   1.000
_cell.length_b   1.000
_cell.length_c   1.000
_cell.angle_alpha   90.00
_cell.angle_beta   90.00
_cell.angle_gamma   90.00
#
_symmetry.space_group_name_H-M   'P 1'
#
loop_
_entity.id
_entity.type
_entity.pdbx_description
1 polymer ?
#
loop_
_entity_poly.entity_id
_entity_poly.type
_entity_poly.pdbx_seq_one_letter_code
_entity_poly.pdbx_strand_id
1 'polypeptide(L)'
;MRVAILTILFLWSTLSASERILTLSPAINEIVFALGAGEQVVGTTTYAAYPPAAQKLPKVGGYFSPSLEKILSLDPTLVIMQPNNQKLEATFQTLKIPTLTVPIDTLSHILASIEVMGKRLDKEKEAQGIISEIRTALASLKGIITDKRILIVFGANTTLEHGIFVAGQNLYYDEIIRASGNQNALQSKRKGQPVLGRENLIALDPDIIILLSATAKAKGIDKEALLAPWRALPLRAVRNNDIYIIDKAYALIPSDRLRYFIHDFGEVLDGYRCKHAQ
;
A
#
# COMPACT_ATOMS: atom_id res chain seq x y z
N MET A 1 14.76 69.68 -24.97
CA MET A 1 14.66 68.29 -25.43
C MET A 1 14.83 67.35 -24.23
N ARG A 2 13.75 66.76 -23.75
CA ARG A 2 13.75 65.76 -22.65
C ARG A 2 13.67 64.37 -23.29
N VAL A 3 14.73 63.58 -23.21
CA VAL A 3 14.75 62.19 -23.66
C VAL A 3 14.18 61.32 -22.58
N ALA A 4 13.02 60.74 -22.82
CA ALA A 4 12.42 59.72 -21.94
C ALA A 4 13.04 58.40 -22.24
N ILE A 5 13.82 57.88 -21.28
CA ILE A 5 14.37 56.50 -21.35
C ILE A 5 13.25 55.55 -20.89
N LEU A 6 12.71 54.78 -21.84
CA LEU A 6 11.72 53.72 -21.59
C LEU A 6 12.49 52.47 -21.17
N THR A 7 12.52 52.16 -19.86
CA THR A 7 13.11 50.94 -19.33
C THR A 7 12.12 49.80 -19.54
N ILE A 8 12.32 48.94 -20.52
CA ILE A 8 11.55 47.71 -20.74
C ILE A 8 12.04 46.69 -19.74
N LEU A 9 11.28 46.43 -18.66
CA LEU A 9 11.46 45.30 -17.76
C LEU A 9 11.04 44.03 -18.50
N PHE A 10 12.02 43.25 -18.99
CA PHE A 10 11.81 41.87 -19.44
C PHE A 10 11.55 40.99 -18.21
N LEU A 11 10.28 40.71 -17.90
CA LEU A 11 9.92 39.60 -17.02
C LEU A 11 10.31 38.29 -17.72
N TRP A 12 11.48 37.78 -17.43
CA TRP A 12 11.80 36.37 -17.70
C TRP A 12 10.93 35.51 -16.78
N SER A 13 9.75 35.12 -17.26
CA SER A 13 9.05 33.95 -16.72
C SER A 13 9.96 32.77 -17.00
N THR A 14 10.67 32.28 -15.99
CA THR A 14 11.30 30.97 -16.06
C THR A 14 10.18 29.97 -16.20
N LEU A 15 9.93 29.52 -17.42
CA LEU A 15 9.08 28.37 -17.71
C LEU A 15 9.81 27.16 -17.12
N SER A 16 9.57 26.89 -15.84
CA SER A 16 10.06 25.66 -15.21
C SER A 16 9.37 24.52 -15.97
N ALA A 17 10.14 23.75 -16.74
CA ALA A 17 9.61 22.57 -17.40
C ALA A 17 8.99 21.69 -16.30
N SER A 18 7.71 21.34 -16.44
CA SER A 18 7.01 20.46 -15.52
C SER A 18 7.79 19.16 -15.38
N GLU A 19 8.03 18.73 -14.16
CA GLU A 19 8.75 17.49 -13.89
C GLU A 19 8.01 16.30 -14.54
N ARG A 20 8.75 15.36 -15.11
CA ARG A 20 8.24 14.16 -15.78
C ARG A 20 8.49 12.96 -14.87
N ILE A 21 7.51 12.63 -14.05
CA ILE A 21 7.63 11.62 -13.00
C ILE A 21 7.28 10.23 -13.55
N LEU A 22 8.16 9.28 -13.34
CA LEU A 22 7.88 7.86 -13.54
C LEU A 22 7.73 7.17 -12.18
N THR A 23 6.63 6.45 -11.96
CA THR A 23 6.37 5.71 -10.71
C THR A 23 6.50 4.21 -10.94
N LEU A 24 7.41 3.53 -10.22
CA LEU A 24 7.67 2.10 -10.40
C LEU A 24 6.98 1.22 -9.35
N SER A 25 5.84 1.68 -8.81
CA SER A 25 5.03 0.91 -7.86
C SER A 25 3.59 1.45 -7.85
N PRO A 26 2.56 0.58 -7.73
CA PRO A 26 1.19 1.03 -7.54
C PRO A 26 1.01 1.96 -6.34
N ALA A 27 1.63 1.64 -5.21
CA ALA A 27 1.53 2.45 -4.00
C ALA A 27 2.18 3.83 -4.15
N ILE A 28 3.37 3.90 -4.73
CA ILE A 28 4.04 5.18 -5.04
C ILE A 28 3.18 6.00 -5.99
N ASN A 29 2.61 5.37 -7.02
CA ASN A 29 1.72 6.06 -7.95
C ASN A 29 0.54 6.70 -7.23
N GLU A 30 -0.14 5.95 -6.36
CA GLU A 30 -1.27 6.47 -5.58
C GLU A 30 -0.86 7.64 -4.69
N ILE A 31 0.28 7.54 -3.99
CA ILE A 31 0.79 8.62 -3.13
C ILE A 31 1.10 9.88 -3.96
N VAL A 32 1.77 9.76 -5.12
CA VAL A 32 2.06 10.91 -5.99
C VAL A 32 0.79 11.60 -6.46
N PHE A 33 -0.25 10.83 -6.81
CA PHE A 33 -1.56 11.39 -7.16
C PHE A 33 -2.24 12.06 -5.95
N ALA A 34 -2.19 11.45 -4.78
CA ALA A 34 -2.77 12.00 -3.55
C ALA A 34 -2.06 13.29 -3.10
N LEU A 35 -0.78 13.42 -3.38
CA LEU A 35 -0.01 14.66 -3.19
C LEU A 35 -0.35 15.76 -4.20
N GLY A 36 -1.22 15.49 -5.19
CA GLY A 36 -1.59 16.46 -6.23
C GLY A 36 -0.57 16.62 -7.35
N ALA A 37 0.40 15.71 -7.46
CA ALA A 37 1.41 15.71 -8.53
C ALA A 37 1.09 14.73 -9.68
N GLY A 38 -0.15 14.24 -9.75
CA GLY A 38 -0.57 13.22 -10.72
C GLY A 38 -0.45 13.63 -12.18
N GLU A 39 -0.61 14.92 -12.50
CA GLU A 39 -0.45 15.44 -13.88
C GLU A 39 1.00 15.39 -14.38
N GLN A 40 1.95 15.31 -13.47
CA GLN A 40 3.38 15.18 -13.79
C GLN A 40 3.78 13.72 -14.08
N VAL A 41 2.90 12.74 -13.80
CA VAL A 41 3.20 11.32 -13.99
C VAL A 41 3.10 10.96 -15.47
N VAL A 42 4.24 10.61 -16.07
CA VAL A 42 4.33 10.24 -17.49
C VAL A 42 4.23 8.74 -17.74
N GLY A 43 4.36 7.92 -16.70
CA GLY A 43 4.23 6.46 -16.80
C GLY A 43 4.25 5.77 -15.46
N THR A 44 3.78 4.52 -15.44
CA THR A 44 3.68 3.72 -14.22
C THR A 44 3.72 2.21 -14.52
N THR A 45 3.67 1.38 -13.48
CA THR A 45 3.65 -0.08 -13.62
C THR A 45 2.28 -0.62 -14.05
N THR A 46 2.25 -1.85 -14.57
CA THR A 46 1.05 -2.51 -15.12
C THR A 46 -0.13 -2.54 -14.14
N TYR A 47 0.13 -2.74 -12.85
CA TYR A 47 -0.92 -2.90 -11.84
C TYR A 47 -1.31 -1.60 -11.12
N ALA A 48 -0.77 -0.46 -11.53
CA ALA A 48 -1.21 0.84 -11.02
C ALA A 48 -2.56 1.22 -11.66
N ALA A 49 -3.65 0.85 -11.00
CA ALA A 49 -5.02 1.02 -11.48
C ALA A 49 -5.76 2.19 -10.81
N TYR A 50 -5.21 2.77 -9.77
CA TYR A 50 -5.80 3.90 -9.04
C TYR A 50 -4.84 5.09 -8.97
N PRO A 51 -5.38 6.33 -9.02
CA PRO A 51 -6.76 6.68 -9.34
C PRO A 51 -7.14 6.33 -10.79
N PRO A 52 -8.40 6.50 -11.23
CA PRO A 52 -8.81 6.18 -12.61
C PRO A 52 -7.93 6.83 -13.69
N ALA A 53 -7.38 8.01 -13.44
CA ALA A 53 -6.44 8.68 -14.32
C ALA A 53 -5.16 7.86 -14.57
N ALA A 54 -4.69 7.11 -13.57
CA ALA A 54 -3.50 6.26 -13.70
C ALA A 54 -3.68 5.10 -14.68
N GLN A 55 -4.92 4.68 -14.96
CA GLN A 55 -5.20 3.60 -15.93
C GLN A 55 -4.81 4.01 -17.36
N LYS A 56 -4.90 5.31 -17.66
CA LYS A 56 -4.59 5.88 -18.98
C LYS A 56 -3.09 6.10 -19.21
N LEU A 57 -2.29 6.03 -18.16
CA LEU A 57 -0.85 6.24 -18.26
C LEU A 57 -0.15 5.09 -18.98
N PRO A 58 0.91 5.37 -19.75
CA PRO A 58 1.80 4.37 -20.31
C PRO A 58 2.28 3.37 -19.25
N LYS A 59 2.28 2.07 -19.59
CA LYS A 59 2.69 0.98 -18.69
C LYS A 59 4.07 0.47 -19.06
N VAL A 60 5.03 0.66 -18.15
CA VAL A 60 6.44 0.28 -18.38
C VAL A 60 6.75 -1.16 -17.98
N GLY A 61 5.76 -1.96 -17.61
CA GLY A 61 5.94 -3.36 -17.19
C GLY A 61 5.55 -3.62 -15.74
N GLY A 62 5.87 -4.81 -15.26
CA GLY A 62 5.54 -5.24 -13.90
C GLY A 62 6.42 -4.57 -12.83
N TYR A 63 5.96 -4.63 -11.59
CA TYR A 63 6.67 -4.08 -10.43
C TYR A 63 8.09 -4.68 -10.24
N PHE A 64 8.27 -5.97 -10.48
CA PHE A 64 9.57 -6.65 -10.34
C PHE A 64 10.42 -6.63 -11.61
N SER A 65 9.81 -6.36 -12.77
CA SER A 65 10.48 -6.44 -14.07
C SER A 65 9.99 -5.33 -15.01
N PRO A 66 10.24 -4.05 -14.69
CA PRO A 66 9.91 -2.96 -15.60
C PRO A 66 10.88 -2.97 -16.80
N SER A 67 10.38 -2.55 -17.98
CA SER A 67 11.16 -2.44 -19.19
C SER A 67 11.94 -1.13 -19.22
N LEU A 68 13.26 -1.21 -19.23
CA LEU A 68 14.13 -0.04 -19.31
C LEU A 68 13.91 0.74 -20.63
N GLU A 69 13.70 0.05 -21.75
CA GLU A 69 13.42 0.66 -23.04
C GLU A 69 12.17 1.55 -22.99
N LYS A 70 11.06 1.01 -22.43
CA LYS A 70 9.82 1.77 -22.26
C LYS A 70 9.99 2.94 -21.29
N ILE A 71 10.79 2.77 -20.25
CA ILE A 71 11.11 3.86 -19.32
C ILE A 71 11.81 4.99 -20.04
N LEU A 72 12.87 4.69 -20.78
CA LEU A 72 13.67 5.69 -21.50
C LEU A 72 12.86 6.39 -22.60
N SER A 73 11.93 5.68 -23.26
CA SER A 73 11.06 6.29 -24.28
C SER A 73 10.10 7.35 -23.72
N LEU A 74 9.87 7.36 -22.41
CA LEU A 74 9.05 8.35 -21.73
C LEU A 74 9.83 9.59 -21.28
N ASP A 75 11.16 9.60 -21.44
CA ASP A 75 12.05 10.69 -21.06
C ASP A 75 11.74 11.25 -19.66
N PRO A 76 11.80 10.43 -18.60
CA PRO A 76 11.49 10.87 -17.24
C PRO A 76 12.62 11.76 -16.69
N THR A 77 12.25 12.83 -15.98
CA THR A 77 13.19 13.67 -15.23
C THR A 77 13.33 13.26 -13.77
N LEU A 78 12.40 12.42 -13.28
CA LEU A 78 12.43 11.81 -11.95
C LEU A 78 11.82 10.41 -11.99
N VAL A 79 12.51 9.43 -11.40
CA VAL A 79 11.97 8.08 -11.18
C VAL A 79 11.78 7.86 -9.69
N ILE A 80 10.55 7.53 -9.25
CA ILE A 80 10.26 7.19 -7.85
C ILE A 80 10.02 5.69 -7.76
N MET A 81 10.80 5.02 -6.91
CA MET A 81 10.83 3.55 -6.83
C MET A 81 11.03 3.04 -5.41
N GLN A 82 10.80 1.75 -5.22
CA GLN A 82 11.13 1.06 -3.97
C GLN A 82 12.54 0.45 -4.02
N PRO A 83 13.16 0.13 -2.86
CA PRO A 83 14.53 -0.41 -2.79
C PRO A 83 14.63 -1.90 -3.19
N ASN A 84 13.82 -2.35 -4.14
CA ASN A 84 13.72 -3.75 -4.57
C ASN A 84 14.42 -4.04 -5.89
N ASN A 85 14.97 -3.03 -6.57
CA ASN A 85 15.62 -3.18 -7.87
C ASN A 85 16.91 -2.38 -7.99
N GLN A 86 17.94 -2.82 -7.26
CA GLN A 86 19.25 -2.16 -7.23
C GLN A 86 19.92 -2.06 -8.60
N LYS A 87 19.72 -3.06 -9.48
CA LYS A 87 20.30 -3.03 -10.84
C LYS A 87 19.70 -1.89 -11.66
N LEU A 88 18.41 -1.69 -11.56
CA LEU A 88 17.73 -0.61 -12.28
C LEU A 88 18.13 0.75 -11.72
N GLU A 89 18.25 0.89 -10.41
CA GLU A 89 18.74 2.11 -9.78
C GLU A 89 20.15 2.48 -10.23
N ALA A 90 21.08 1.52 -10.26
CA ALA A 90 22.44 1.72 -10.77
C ALA A 90 22.44 2.13 -12.26
N THR A 91 21.52 1.58 -13.07
CA THR A 91 21.36 1.98 -14.46
C THR A 91 20.91 3.44 -14.59
N PHE A 92 19.93 3.88 -13.79
CA PHE A 92 19.48 5.28 -13.77
C PHE A 92 20.60 6.23 -13.34
N GLN A 93 21.40 5.86 -12.36
CA GLN A 93 22.58 6.63 -11.95
C GLN A 93 23.57 6.80 -13.11
N THR A 94 23.87 5.72 -13.84
CA THR A 94 24.74 5.76 -15.01
C THR A 94 24.19 6.68 -16.12
N LEU A 95 22.87 6.65 -16.33
CA LEU A 95 22.17 7.49 -17.31
C LEU A 95 21.90 8.90 -16.80
N LYS A 96 22.31 9.23 -15.57
CA LYS A 96 22.07 10.52 -14.91
C LYS A 96 20.58 10.89 -14.80
N ILE A 97 19.71 9.89 -14.67
CA ILE A 97 18.29 10.09 -14.42
C ILE A 97 18.10 10.17 -12.91
N PRO A 98 17.59 11.27 -12.34
CA PRO A 98 17.33 11.42 -10.92
C PRO A 98 16.38 10.33 -10.41
N THR A 99 16.71 9.72 -9.26
CA THR A 99 15.89 8.71 -8.60
C THR A 99 15.55 9.12 -7.19
N LEU A 100 14.35 8.77 -6.74
CA LEU A 100 13.92 8.82 -5.34
C LEU A 100 13.51 7.41 -4.91
N THR A 101 14.31 6.78 -4.07
CA THR A 101 14.04 5.43 -3.55
C THR A 101 13.41 5.51 -2.17
N VAL A 102 12.17 4.98 -2.04
CA VAL A 102 11.37 5.08 -0.82
C VAL A 102 10.85 3.70 -0.38
N PRO A 103 11.12 3.26 0.85
CA PRO A 103 10.57 2.01 1.39
C PRO A 103 9.12 2.22 1.85
N ILE A 104 8.26 1.19 1.64
CA ILE A 104 6.83 1.23 2.01
C ILE A 104 6.36 -0.10 2.64
N ASP A 105 7.25 -0.84 3.29
CA ASP A 105 6.97 -2.16 3.87
C ASP A 105 6.39 -2.07 5.28
N THR A 106 6.82 -1.08 6.08
CA THR A 106 6.33 -0.83 7.43
C THR A 106 5.50 0.45 7.49
N LEU A 107 4.69 0.61 8.53
CA LEU A 107 3.90 1.82 8.73
C LEU A 107 4.78 3.07 8.88
N SER A 108 5.88 2.94 9.64
CA SER A 108 6.85 4.02 9.80
C SER A 108 7.52 4.40 8.47
N HIS A 109 7.86 3.42 7.62
CA HIS A 109 8.38 3.67 6.29
C HIS A 109 7.35 4.33 5.36
N ILE A 110 6.10 3.90 5.40
CA ILE A 110 5.02 4.53 4.60
C ILE A 110 4.89 6.02 4.96
N LEU A 111 4.78 6.34 6.26
CA LEU A 111 4.63 7.72 6.70
C LEU A 111 5.85 8.58 6.35
N ALA A 112 7.07 8.06 6.57
CA ALA A 112 8.30 8.75 6.20
C ALA A 112 8.41 8.95 4.69
N SER A 113 8.01 7.95 3.89
CA SER A 113 8.05 8.03 2.42
C SER A 113 7.05 9.05 1.87
N ILE A 114 5.85 9.17 2.46
CA ILE A 114 4.90 10.22 2.11
C ILE A 114 5.50 11.61 2.39
N GLU A 115 6.16 11.79 3.55
CA GLU A 115 6.81 13.04 3.91
C GLU A 115 7.96 13.40 2.94
N VAL A 116 8.83 12.42 2.63
CA VAL A 116 9.96 12.59 1.70
C VAL A 116 9.47 12.92 0.29
N MET A 117 8.45 12.21 -0.20
CA MET A 117 7.85 12.50 -1.50
C MET A 117 7.18 13.88 -1.51
N GLY A 118 6.47 14.25 -0.45
CA GLY A 118 5.86 15.58 -0.29
C GLY A 118 6.92 16.68 -0.40
N LYS A 119 8.02 16.55 0.33
CA LYS A 119 9.15 17.50 0.27
C LYS A 119 9.81 17.55 -1.11
N ARG A 120 10.00 16.38 -1.76
CA ARG A 120 10.65 16.30 -3.09
C ARG A 120 9.80 16.93 -4.20
N LEU A 121 8.48 16.95 -4.03
CA LEU A 121 7.50 17.41 -5.02
C LEU A 121 6.89 18.79 -4.66
N ASP A 122 7.41 19.51 -3.66
CA ASP A 122 6.87 20.76 -3.13
C ASP A 122 5.39 20.65 -2.71
N LYS A 123 5.07 19.53 -2.01
CA LYS A 123 3.72 19.14 -1.56
C LYS A 123 3.69 18.76 -0.07
N GLU A 124 4.43 19.49 0.76
CA GLU A 124 4.57 19.19 2.20
C GLU A 124 3.25 19.29 2.94
N LYS A 125 2.40 20.24 2.57
CA LYS A 125 1.09 20.44 3.20
C LYS A 125 0.17 19.25 2.95
N GLU A 126 0.10 18.80 1.72
CA GLU A 126 -0.68 17.63 1.31
C GLU A 126 -0.16 16.37 2.00
N ALA A 127 1.16 16.20 2.06
CA ALA A 127 1.80 15.08 2.76
C ALA A 127 1.44 15.05 4.25
N GLN A 128 1.52 16.18 4.95
CA GLN A 128 1.13 16.29 6.36
C GLN A 128 -0.36 15.99 6.57
N GLY A 129 -1.22 16.40 5.64
CA GLY A 129 -2.65 16.06 5.65
C GLY A 129 -2.86 14.55 5.61
N ILE A 130 -2.25 13.86 4.65
CA ILE A 130 -2.33 12.38 4.49
C ILE A 130 -1.81 11.68 5.75
N ILE A 131 -0.65 12.09 6.26
CA ILE A 131 -0.03 11.52 7.47
C ILE A 131 -0.96 11.68 8.68
N SER A 132 -1.56 12.87 8.84
CA SER A 132 -2.50 13.16 9.92
C SER A 132 -3.74 12.27 9.86
N GLU A 133 -4.31 12.06 8.68
CA GLU A 133 -5.48 11.19 8.48
C GLU A 133 -5.15 9.73 8.84
N ILE A 134 -3.99 9.21 8.42
CA ILE A 134 -3.54 7.85 8.78
C ILE A 134 -3.34 7.72 10.29
N ARG A 135 -2.71 8.70 10.94
CA ARG A 135 -2.51 8.70 12.39
C ARG A 135 -3.83 8.76 13.17
N THR A 136 -4.77 9.56 12.69
CA THR A 136 -6.13 9.65 13.28
C THR A 136 -6.86 8.31 13.18
N ALA A 137 -6.82 7.68 12.00
CA ALA A 137 -7.40 6.36 11.81
C ALA A 137 -6.76 5.29 12.72
N LEU A 138 -5.42 5.31 12.90
CA LEU A 138 -4.74 4.41 13.84
C LEU A 138 -5.16 4.66 15.29
N ALA A 139 -5.31 5.92 15.68
CA ALA A 139 -5.73 6.28 17.04
C ALA A 139 -7.14 5.79 17.36
N SER A 140 -8.05 5.74 16.37
CA SER A 140 -9.42 5.26 16.56
C SER A 140 -9.53 3.75 16.83
N LEU A 141 -8.49 2.98 16.55
CA LEU A 141 -8.47 1.53 16.83
C LEU A 141 -8.30 1.20 18.31
N LYS A 142 -7.76 2.14 19.12
CA LYS A 142 -7.40 1.88 20.50
C LYS A 142 -8.65 1.60 21.36
N GLY A 143 -8.59 0.48 22.11
CA GLY A 143 -9.62 0.13 23.10
C GLY A 143 -10.89 -0.46 22.50
N ILE A 144 -10.96 -0.73 21.21
CA ILE A 144 -12.08 -1.48 20.62
C ILE A 144 -12.09 -2.90 21.20
N ILE A 145 -11.02 -3.65 21.03
CA ILE A 145 -10.70 -4.91 21.69
C ILE A 145 -9.20 -4.99 21.93
N THR A 146 -8.74 -5.80 22.89
CA THR A 146 -7.32 -6.00 23.20
C THR A 146 -6.97 -7.48 23.36
N ASP A 147 -5.69 -7.77 23.31
CA ASP A 147 -5.11 -9.09 23.61
C ASP A 147 -5.63 -10.24 22.74
N LYS A 148 -6.09 -9.93 21.51
CA LYS A 148 -6.50 -10.93 20.53
C LYS A 148 -5.37 -11.24 19.56
N ARG A 149 -5.31 -12.50 19.14
CA ARG A 149 -4.38 -12.99 18.12
C ARG A 149 -5.07 -12.95 16.77
N ILE A 150 -4.63 -12.03 15.91
CA ILE A 150 -5.25 -11.74 14.62
C ILE A 150 -4.35 -12.28 13.50
N LEU A 151 -4.91 -13.06 12.58
CA LEU A 151 -4.24 -13.55 11.38
C LEU A 151 -4.79 -12.83 10.15
N ILE A 152 -3.94 -12.11 9.43
CA ILE A 152 -4.27 -11.53 8.12
C ILE A 152 -3.76 -12.45 7.03
N VAL A 153 -4.66 -12.82 6.11
CA VAL A 153 -4.44 -13.77 5.02
C VAL A 153 -4.60 -13.07 3.68
N PHE A 154 -3.68 -13.31 2.75
CA PHE A 154 -3.71 -12.73 1.41
C PHE A 154 -4.30 -13.68 0.37
N GLY A 155 -5.10 -13.11 -0.54
CA GLY A 155 -5.59 -13.78 -1.72
C GLY A 155 -6.98 -14.39 -1.59
N ALA A 156 -7.57 -14.68 -2.75
CA ALA A 156 -8.87 -15.33 -2.87
C ALA A 156 -8.68 -16.86 -2.93
N ASN A 157 -8.36 -17.44 -1.75
CA ASN A 157 -8.03 -18.85 -1.64
C ASN A 157 -9.30 -19.69 -1.46
N THR A 158 -9.57 -20.58 -2.41
CA THR A 158 -10.69 -21.56 -2.33
C THR A 158 -10.22 -22.94 -1.90
N THR A 159 -8.93 -23.09 -1.59
CA THR A 159 -8.29 -24.27 -1.00
C THR A 159 -7.12 -23.83 -0.11
N LEU A 160 -6.77 -24.66 0.88
CA LEU A 160 -5.64 -24.44 1.79
C LEU A 160 -4.49 -25.45 1.56
N GLU A 161 -4.53 -26.19 0.45
CA GLU A 161 -3.57 -27.26 0.16
C GLU A 161 -2.22 -26.75 -0.34
N HIS A 162 -2.21 -25.62 -1.06
CA HIS A 162 -0.99 -25.11 -1.72
C HIS A 162 -0.21 -24.10 -0.89
N GLY A 163 -0.52 -23.98 0.40
CA GLY A 163 0.08 -22.98 1.26
C GLY A 163 -0.59 -21.59 1.10
N ILE A 164 -0.62 -20.88 2.19
CA ILE A 164 -1.37 -19.62 2.33
C ILE A 164 -0.43 -18.49 2.69
N PHE A 165 -0.45 -17.43 1.90
CA PHE A 165 0.28 -16.21 2.20
C PHE A 165 -0.39 -15.47 3.35
N VAL A 166 0.39 -15.10 4.36
CA VAL A 166 -0.10 -14.37 5.54
C VAL A 166 0.77 -13.15 5.82
N ALA A 167 0.23 -12.19 6.55
CA ALA A 167 1.00 -11.05 7.02
C ALA A 167 1.97 -11.50 8.11
N GLY A 168 3.26 -11.44 7.81
CA GLY A 168 4.32 -11.65 8.78
C GLY A 168 4.54 -10.42 9.66
N GLN A 169 5.42 -10.56 10.65
CA GLN A 169 5.99 -9.42 11.36
C GLN A 169 6.83 -8.59 10.38
N ASN A 170 7.05 -7.33 10.67
CA ASN A 170 7.78 -6.37 9.81
C ASN A 170 7.04 -5.97 8.52
N LEU A 171 5.69 -6.07 8.53
CA LEU A 171 4.82 -5.41 7.56
C LEU A 171 3.92 -4.42 8.30
N TYR A 172 3.45 -3.40 7.59
CA TYR A 172 2.54 -2.40 8.15
C TYR A 172 1.28 -3.00 8.79
N TYR A 173 0.83 -4.18 8.34
CA TYR A 173 -0.29 -4.91 8.97
C TYR A 173 0.01 -5.30 10.41
N ASP A 174 1.22 -5.78 10.71
CA ASP A 174 1.64 -6.12 12.06
C ASP A 174 1.64 -4.89 12.97
N GLU A 175 2.11 -3.75 12.45
CA GLU A 175 2.11 -2.51 13.21
C GLU A 175 0.69 -1.98 13.47
N ILE A 176 -0.24 -2.13 12.50
CA ILE A 176 -1.66 -1.78 12.68
C ILE A 176 -2.32 -2.68 13.74
N ILE A 177 -2.10 -4.00 13.67
CA ILE A 177 -2.60 -4.94 14.69
C ILE A 177 -2.08 -4.54 16.08
N ARG A 178 -0.79 -4.25 16.21
CA ARG A 178 -0.20 -3.84 17.50
C ARG A 178 -0.72 -2.48 17.97
N ALA A 179 -0.90 -1.52 17.07
CA ALA A 179 -1.46 -0.21 17.38
C ALA A 179 -2.89 -0.29 17.94
N SER A 180 -3.65 -1.32 17.56
CA SER A 180 -5.00 -1.58 18.10
C SER A 180 -5.00 -2.24 19.49
N GLY A 181 -3.83 -2.60 20.05
CA GLY A 181 -3.73 -3.34 21.33
C GLY A 181 -3.81 -4.86 21.18
N ASN A 182 -3.69 -5.37 19.96
CA ASN A 182 -3.76 -6.81 19.64
C ASN A 182 -2.39 -7.35 19.17
N GLN A 183 -2.33 -8.64 18.85
CA GLN A 183 -1.11 -9.32 18.43
C GLN A 183 -1.30 -9.99 17.07
N ASN A 184 -0.29 -9.90 16.19
CA ASN A 184 -0.26 -10.75 15.03
C ASN A 184 -0.17 -12.22 15.48
N ALA A 185 -1.06 -13.07 14.98
CA ALA A 185 -1.05 -14.49 15.35
C ALA A 185 0.26 -15.17 14.94
N LEU A 186 0.86 -14.73 13.83
CA LEU A 186 2.17 -15.23 13.39
C LEU A 186 3.28 -14.43 14.06
N GLN A 187 3.95 -15.06 15.02
CA GLN A 187 5.17 -14.56 15.65
C GLN A 187 6.39 -15.19 14.97
N SER A 188 6.93 -14.54 13.95
CA SER A 188 8.05 -15.06 13.16
C SER A 188 9.02 -13.96 12.79
N LYS A 189 10.32 -14.22 12.91
CA LYS A 189 11.39 -13.31 12.45
C LYS A 189 11.51 -13.25 10.92
N ARG A 190 10.78 -14.07 10.18
CA ARG A 190 10.78 -14.04 8.71
C ARG A 190 10.14 -12.73 8.23
N LYS A 191 10.85 -12.03 7.35
CA LYS A 191 10.34 -10.79 6.75
C LYS A 191 9.32 -11.09 5.64
N GLY A 192 8.42 -10.14 5.40
CA GLY A 192 7.51 -10.16 4.27
C GLY A 192 6.25 -10.99 4.52
N GLN A 193 5.86 -11.74 3.50
CA GLN A 193 4.63 -12.54 3.48
C GLN A 193 4.97 -14.03 3.51
N PRO A 194 5.14 -14.64 4.69
CA PRO A 194 5.43 -16.06 4.77
C PRO A 194 4.25 -16.90 4.26
N VAL A 195 4.60 -18.08 3.71
CA VAL A 195 3.62 -19.08 3.29
C VAL A 195 3.46 -20.10 4.39
N LEU A 196 2.24 -20.36 4.81
CA LEU A 196 1.89 -21.32 5.84
C LEU A 196 1.13 -22.50 5.24
N GLY A 197 1.52 -23.71 5.59
CA GLY A 197 0.72 -24.90 5.37
C GLY A 197 -0.38 -25.06 6.41
N ARG A 198 -1.30 -25.99 6.16
CA ARG A 198 -2.47 -26.26 7.01
C ARG A 198 -2.10 -26.53 8.46
N GLU A 199 -1.06 -27.33 8.71
CA GLU A 199 -0.59 -27.66 10.06
C GLU A 199 -0.13 -26.42 10.84
N ASN A 200 0.62 -25.54 10.16
CA ASN A 200 1.07 -24.30 10.77
C ASN A 200 -0.10 -23.36 11.09
N LEU A 201 -1.14 -23.31 10.24
CA LEU A 201 -2.34 -22.55 10.50
C LEU A 201 -3.06 -23.08 11.75
N ILE A 202 -3.17 -24.42 11.90
CA ILE A 202 -3.77 -25.07 13.07
C ILE A 202 -2.96 -24.74 14.35
N ALA A 203 -1.65 -24.80 14.27
CA ALA A 203 -0.77 -24.48 15.39
C ALA A 203 -0.84 -23.02 15.83
N LEU A 204 -1.16 -22.11 14.93
CA LEU A 204 -1.36 -20.69 15.27
C LEU A 204 -2.66 -20.47 16.07
N ASP A 205 -3.73 -21.19 15.80
CA ASP A 205 -5.05 -21.07 16.44
C ASP A 205 -5.44 -19.60 16.75
N PRO A 206 -5.62 -18.74 15.73
CA PRO A 206 -5.95 -17.33 15.93
C PRO A 206 -7.34 -17.13 16.51
N ASP A 207 -7.56 -16.00 17.20
CA ASP A 207 -8.87 -15.54 17.66
C ASP A 207 -9.71 -14.97 16.53
N ILE A 208 -9.05 -14.26 15.59
CA ILE A 208 -9.67 -13.59 14.45
C ILE A 208 -8.85 -13.90 13.19
N ILE A 209 -9.54 -14.19 12.08
CA ILE A 209 -8.95 -14.33 10.75
C ILE A 209 -9.54 -13.24 9.84
N ILE A 210 -8.69 -12.50 9.15
CA ILE A 210 -9.09 -11.50 8.16
C ILE A 210 -8.55 -11.91 6.79
N LEU A 211 -9.46 -12.19 5.85
CA LEU A 211 -9.14 -12.56 4.48
C LEU A 211 -9.11 -11.30 3.60
N LEU A 212 -7.94 -10.92 3.09
CA LEU A 212 -7.79 -9.84 2.12
C LEU A 212 -7.95 -10.41 0.71
N SER A 213 -9.16 -10.33 0.15
CA SER A 213 -9.57 -11.04 -1.06
C SER A 213 -10.02 -10.13 -2.21
N ALA A 214 -9.32 -9.01 -2.43
CA ALA A 214 -9.66 -7.99 -3.43
C ALA A 214 -9.91 -8.53 -4.85
N THR A 215 -9.33 -9.67 -5.21
CA THR A 215 -9.50 -10.29 -6.54
C THR A 215 -10.64 -11.30 -6.62
N ALA A 216 -11.29 -11.64 -5.51
CA ALA A 216 -12.32 -12.67 -5.46
C ALA A 216 -13.48 -12.36 -6.41
N LYS A 217 -14.02 -11.15 -6.32
CA LYS A 217 -15.14 -10.71 -7.17
C LYS A 217 -14.81 -10.78 -8.66
N ALA A 218 -13.63 -10.34 -9.07
CA ALA A 218 -13.19 -10.40 -10.47
C ALA A 218 -13.01 -11.84 -10.98
N LYS A 219 -12.77 -12.79 -10.07
CA LYS A 219 -12.65 -14.24 -10.37
C LYS A 219 -13.96 -15.00 -10.23
N GLY A 220 -15.09 -14.32 -9.94
CA GLY A 220 -16.38 -14.98 -9.71
C GLY A 220 -16.43 -15.83 -8.42
N ILE A 221 -15.53 -15.58 -7.46
CA ILE A 221 -15.45 -16.30 -6.19
C ILE A 221 -16.31 -15.55 -5.17
N ASP A 222 -17.34 -16.22 -4.67
CA ASP A 222 -18.23 -15.68 -3.66
C ASP A 222 -17.68 -15.85 -2.23
N LYS A 223 -18.39 -15.26 -1.28
CA LYS A 223 -18.02 -15.32 0.15
C LYS A 223 -18.00 -16.76 0.67
N GLU A 224 -18.94 -17.58 0.25
CA GLU A 224 -19.07 -18.96 0.68
C GLU A 224 -17.87 -19.80 0.25
N ALA A 225 -17.47 -19.67 -1.02
CA ALA A 225 -16.29 -20.34 -1.56
C ALA A 225 -14.97 -19.91 -0.85
N LEU A 226 -14.89 -18.67 -0.37
CA LEU A 226 -13.75 -18.19 0.41
C LEU A 226 -13.72 -18.79 1.83
N LEU A 227 -14.89 -18.99 2.46
CA LEU A 227 -14.99 -19.45 3.84
C LEU A 227 -14.97 -20.99 3.96
N ALA A 228 -15.46 -21.70 2.93
CA ALA A 228 -15.59 -23.16 2.96
C ALA A 228 -14.32 -23.91 3.36
N PRO A 229 -13.11 -23.62 2.81
CA PRO A 229 -11.90 -24.36 3.18
C PRO A 229 -11.47 -24.13 4.64
N TRP A 230 -11.83 -23.00 5.23
CA TRP A 230 -11.50 -22.68 6.62
C TRP A 230 -12.35 -23.44 7.61
N ARG A 231 -13.64 -23.69 7.29
CA ARG A 231 -14.59 -24.40 8.18
C ARG A 231 -14.14 -25.81 8.54
N ALA A 232 -13.30 -26.43 7.73
CA ALA A 232 -12.73 -27.75 8.02
C ALA A 232 -11.57 -27.72 9.03
N LEU A 233 -11.11 -26.53 9.45
CA LEU A 233 -10.01 -26.39 10.38
C LEU A 233 -10.52 -26.28 11.84
N PRO A 234 -9.87 -26.96 12.80
CA PRO A 234 -10.24 -26.90 14.21
C PRO A 234 -9.70 -25.63 14.90
N LEU A 235 -9.92 -24.46 14.30
CA LEU A 235 -9.42 -23.17 14.79
C LEU A 235 -10.46 -22.50 15.69
N ARG A 236 -10.01 -21.71 16.66
CA ARG A 236 -10.84 -20.89 17.53
C ARG A 236 -11.70 -19.92 16.72
N ALA A 237 -11.07 -19.17 15.79
CA ALA A 237 -11.77 -18.26 14.89
C ALA A 237 -12.87 -18.95 14.06
N VAL A 238 -12.67 -20.22 13.68
CA VAL A 238 -13.67 -21.00 12.93
C VAL A 238 -14.84 -21.39 13.82
N ARG A 239 -14.55 -21.97 14.99
CA ARG A 239 -15.60 -22.39 15.96
C ARG A 239 -16.49 -21.23 16.39
N ASN A 240 -15.89 -20.06 16.53
CA ASN A 240 -16.59 -18.84 16.93
C ASN A 240 -17.14 -18.05 15.74
N ASN A 241 -16.94 -18.50 14.50
CA ASN A 241 -17.31 -17.80 13.26
C ASN A 241 -16.69 -16.39 13.15
N ASP A 242 -15.42 -16.22 13.57
CA ASP A 242 -14.65 -14.97 13.59
C ASP A 242 -13.70 -14.88 12.41
N ILE A 243 -14.24 -15.20 11.22
CA ILE A 243 -13.55 -15.02 9.93
C ILE A 243 -14.23 -13.89 9.19
N TYR A 244 -13.46 -12.84 8.88
CA TYR A 244 -13.92 -11.64 8.22
C TYR A 244 -13.26 -11.51 6.85
N ILE A 245 -13.93 -10.81 5.93
CA ILE A 245 -13.44 -10.61 4.54
C ILE A 245 -13.37 -9.11 4.28
N ILE A 246 -12.21 -8.63 3.82
CA ILE A 246 -12.02 -7.30 3.26
C ILE A 246 -11.69 -7.49 1.77
N ASP A 247 -12.62 -7.14 0.90
CA ASP A 247 -12.55 -7.35 -0.55
C ASP A 247 -12.09 -6.11 -1.34
N LYS A 248 -11.50 -5.14 -0.67
CA LYS A 248 -11.09 -3.86 -1.23
C LYS A 248 -9.64 -3.87 -1.72
N ALA A 249 -9.40 -3.35 -2.92
CA ALA A 249 -8.07 -3.29 -3.51
C ALA A 249 -7.07 -2.48 -2.67
N TYR A 250 -7.53 -1.40 -2.02
CA TYR A 250 -6.67 -0.59 -1.15
C TYR A 250 -6.13 -1.35 0.06
N ALA A 251 -6.79 -2.43 0.47
CA ALA A 251 -6.31 -3.24 1.58
C ALA A 251 -4.96 -3.92 1.30
N LEU A 252 -4.57 -4.04 0.02
CA LEU A 252 -3.33 -4.67 -0.43
C LEU A 252 -2.24 -3.66 -0.84
N ILE A 253 -2.54 -2.35 -0.81
CA ILE A 253 -1.66 -1.31 -1.34
C ILE A 253 -1.30 -0.32 -0.23
N PRO A 254 -0.02 -0.27 0.20
CA PRO A 254 0.46 0.65 1.24
C PRO A 254 0.62 2.08 0.70
N SER A 255 -0.50 2.79 0.55
CA SER A 255 -0.58 4.14 -0.01
C SER A 255 -1.27 5.11 0.96
N ASP A 256 -1.64 6.31 0.47
CA ASP A 256 -2.52 7.25 1.15
C ASP A 256 -3.86 6.63 1.58
N ARG A 257 -4.32 5.60 0.83
CA ARG A 257 -5.56 4.87 1.11
C ARG A 257 -5.47 3.87 2.28
N LEU A 258 -4.31 3.77 2.91
CA LEU A 258 -4.13 2.95 4.10
C LEU A 258 -5.13 3.30 5.22
N ARG A 259 -5.55 4.59 5.31
CA ARG A 259 -6.62 5.04 6.23
C ARG A 259 -7.93 4.30 6.05
N TYR A 260 -8.30 3.91 4.82
CA TYR A 260 -9.51 3.13 4.55
C TYR A 260 -9.39 1.69 5.02
N PHE A 261 -8.22 1.07 4.81
CA PHE A 261 -7.96 -0.26 5.36
C PHE A 261 -7.99 -0.26 6.89
N ILE A 262 -7.43 0.77 7.54
CA ILE A 262 -7.46 0.91 9.00
C ILE A 262 -8.90 1.06 9.50
N HIS A 263 -9.75 1.78 8.79
CA HIS A 263 -11.17 1.89 9.10
C HIS A 263 -11.87 0.53 8.99
N ASP A 264 -11.73 -0.18 7.85
CA ASP A 264 -12.33 -1.51 7.67
C ASP A 264 -11.83 -2.51 8.73
N PHE A 265 -10.55 -2.42 9.11
CA PHE A 265 -9.98 -3.20 10.20
C PHE A 265 -10.67 -2.86 11.54
N GLY A 266 -10.92 -1.59 11.81
CA GLY A 266 -11.70 -1.14 12.98
C GLY A 266 -13.12 -1.70 12.99
N GLU A 267 -13.81 -1.73 11.83
CA GLU A 267 -15.15 -2.35 11.71
C GLU A 267 -15.12 -3.86 12.04
N VAL A 268 -14.04 -4.56 11.64
CA VAL A 268 -13.84 -5.97 12.02
C VAL A 268 -13.72 -6.12 13.54
N LEU A 269 -12.92 -5.25 14.19
CA LEU A 269 -12.75 -5.29 15.65
C LEU A 269 -14.05 -4.97 16.40
N ASP A 270 -14.82 -3.98 15.93
CA ASP A 270 -16.14 -3.64 16.48
C ASP A 270 -17.15 -4.78 16.29
N GLY A 271 -17.18 -5.42 15.13
CA GLY A 271 -18.01 -6.59 14.86
C GLY A 271 -17.69 -7.75 15.81
N TYR A 272 -16.41 -8.01 16.03
CA TYR A 272 -15.96 -9.00 17.02
C TYR A 272 -16.44 -8.62 18.43
N ARG A 273 -16.21 -7.38 18.87
CA ARG A 273 -16.63 -6.87 20.17
C ARG A 273 -18.14 -7.04 20.40
N CYS A 274 -18.95 -6.56 19.45
CA CYS A 274 -20.42 -6.66 19.56
C CYS A 274 -20.91 -8.11 19.68
N LYS A 275 -20.25 -9.03 18.98
CA LYS A 275 -20.60 -10.46 19.00
C LYS A 275 -20.24 -11.14 20.31
N HIS A 276 -19.13 -10.75 20.94
CA HIS A 276 -18.60 -11.36 22.15
C HIS A 276 -18.91 -10.58 23.45
N ALA A 277 -19.67 -9.47 23.36
CA ALA A 277 -20.13 -8.70 24.52
C ALA A 277 -21.40 -9.28 25.18
N GLN A 278 -21.98 -10.34 24.60
CA GLN A 278 -23.11 -11.07 25.10
C GLN A 278 -22.61 -12.30 25.89
#